data_f4ea6333abeb1f14e503097c253a7acd
#
_entry.id   f4ea6333abeb1f14e503097c253a7acd
#
_cell.length_a   1.000
_cell.length_b   1.000
_cell.length_c   1.000
_cell.angle_alpha   90.00
_cell.angle_beta   90.00
_cell.angle_gamma   90.00
#
_symmetry.space_group_name_H-M   'P 1'
#
loop_
_entity.id
_entity.type
_entity.pdbx_description
1 polymer ?
#
loop_
_entity_poly.entity_id
_entity_poly.type
_entity_poly.pdbx_seq_one_letter_code
_entity_poly.pdbx_strand_id
1 'polypeptide(L)'
;MGSHDLPPEAQAEQLIELAKKAGAQAAEVYQSRSHTKPVFFEANRLKQLESAQSEGTALRLWLDGRPGLAVAYGPLSAPALVERAIALSSLNEPETVELTSGSTKSYPDLGEAVPVEQLVTWGKEAIALIRDAHAEVLVSSEWECEVESTRLVNSEGLDYSYTDTTLSCYVAAEWVRGEDFLSVSDGQTQRDLLEPAVLAQQILQRLDWAKENISPPIGRVPVLFTAKAADMLWATVSAALNGKRVLEGASPWSDRLGKAVTHRQITVSQQPEAGPYSCPFDDEGTPTQPLTLIKNGILQLFYTDRTTGRQLSSGTTGNGFRPDLGSYPTPGLYNMLVQPGIGTLSDLMQQLDDGLVVDQMLGGGAGISGDFSINVDLGYRVQRGQVVGRVKDTMVAGNVYAALKQLVALGGDGEWNGSCFTPSLIVEGLSVTGKSS
;
A
#
# COMPACT_ATOMS: atom_id res chain seq x y z
N MET A 1 33.62 -25.17 -15.70
CA MET A 1 33.38 -24.16 -14.64
C MET A 1 32.16 -23.41 -15.10
N GLY A 2 31.02 -23.74 -14.51
CA GLY A 2 29.73 -23.19 -14.93
C GLY A 2 29.52 -21.80 -14.34
N SER A 3 28.84 -20.95 -15.08
CA SER A 3 28.49 -19.57 -14.75
C SER A 3 27.48 -19.41 -13.60
N HIS A 4 27.33 -20.43 -12.74
CA HIS A 4 26.31 -20.51 -11.70
C HIS A 4 26.75 -19.99 -10.33
N ASP A 5 28.02 -19.58 -10.16
CA ASP A 5 28.59 -19.25 -8.86
C ASP A 5 29.15 -17.81 -8.75
N LEU A 6 28.76 -16.90 -9.63
CA LEU A 6 29.15 -15.50 -9.45
C LEU A 6 28.27 -14.85 -8.37
N PRO A 7 28.88 -14.03 -7.48
CA PRO A 7 28.06 -13.24 -6.57
C PRO A 7 27.10 -12.34 -7.36
N PRO A 8 25.92 -12.04 -6.84
CA PRO A 8 24.89 -11.29 -7.56
C PRO A 8 25.34 -9.92 -8.06
N GLU A 9 26.26 -9.31 -7.38
CA GLU A 9 26.91 -8.06 -7.80
C GLU A 9 27.61 -8.23 -9.16
N ALA A 10 28.43 -9.27 -9.29
CA ALA A 10 29.13 -9.58 -10.54
C ALA A 10 28.19 -10.06 -11.67
N GLN A 11 26.98 -10.52 -11.34
CA GLN A 11 25.99 -10.92 -12.35
C GLN A 11 25.37 -9.71 -13.06
N ALA A 12 25.11 -8.61 -12.36
CA ALA A 12 24.52 -7.41 -12.95
C ALA A 12 25.49 -6.78 -13.98
N GLU A 13 26.77 -6.63 -13.62
CA GLU A 13 27.79 -6.13 -14.54
C GLU A 13 27.98 -7.05 -15.75
N GLN A 14 27.97 -8.37 -15.54
CA GLN A 14 28.05 -9.35 -16.62
C GLN A 14 26.89 -9.22 -17.61
N LEU A 15 25.66 -9.01 -17.10
CA LEU A 15 24.46 -8.80 -17.93
C LEU A 15 24.59 -7.53 -18.78
N ILE A 16 25.03 -6.41 -18.17
CA ILE A 16 25.28 -5.15 -18.90
C ILE A 16 26.33 -5.33 -19.98
N GLU A 17 27.45 -5.99 -19.66
CA GLU A 17 28.51 -6.25 -20.66
C GLU A 17 28.04 -7.15 -21.82
N LEU A 18 27.29 -8.22 -21.50
CA LEU A 18 26.77 -9.12 -22.55
C LEU A 18 25.74 -8.40 -23.43
N ALA A 19 24.86 -7.57 -22.84
CA ALA A 19 23.91 -6.76 -23.59
C ALA A 19 24.65 -5.80 -24.57
N LYS A 20 25.67 -5.09 -24.06
CA LYS A 20 26.51 -4.21 -24.91
C LYS A 20 27.23 -4.98 -26.04
N LYS A 21 27.80 -6.15 -25.74
CA LYS A 21 28.46 -7.02 -26.76
C LYS A 21 27.46 -7.50 -27.81
N ALA A 22 26.20 -7.69 -27.45
CA ALA A 22 25.14 -8.06 -28.36
C ALA A 22 24.56 -6.88 -29.16
N GLY A 23 25.09 -5.66 -28.99
CA GLY A 23 24.71 -4.47 -29.74
C GLY A 23 23.63 -3.60 -29.08
N ALA A 24 23.26 -3.86 -27.82
CA ALA A 24 22.33 -2.99 -27.12
C ALA A 24 22.93 -1.60 -26.94
N GLN A 25 22.13 -0.57 -27.25
CA GLN A 25 22.46 0.84 -27.09
C GLN A 25 22.47 1.27 -25.61
N ALA A 26 21.61 0.65 -24.82
CA ALA A 26 21.49 0.85 -23.39
C ALA A 26 21.03 -0.44 -22.71
N ALA A 27 21.38 -0.62 -21.45
CA ALA A 27 20.93 -1.73 -20.64
C ALA A 27 20.82 -1.35 -19.17
N GLU A 28 19.87 -1.97 -18.48
CA GLU A 28 19.60 -1.78 -17.07
C GLU A 28 19.27 -3.13 -16.42
N VAL A 29 19.79 -3.36 -15.25
CA VAL A 29 19.52 -4.55 -14.43
C VAL A 29 18.91 -4.12 -13.10
N TYR A 30 17.74 -4.64 -12.80
CA TYR A 30 17.08 -4.52 -11.51
C TYR A 30 17.13 -5.86 -10.80
N GLN A 31 17.60 -5.86 -9.56
CA GLN A 31 17.68 -7.04 -8.71
C GLN A 31 16.90 -6.78 -7.43
N SER A 32 16.06 -7.74 -7.06
CA SER A 32 15.34 -7.76 -5.78
C SER A 32 15.58 -9.08 -5.09
N ARG A 33 15.76 -9.02 -3.77
CA ARG A 33 15.84 -10.16 -2.88
C ARG A 33 15.00 -9.90 -1.66
N SER A 34 14.19 -10.87 -1.26
CA SER A 34 13.49 -10.80 0.01
C SER A 34 13.75 -12.06 0.84
N HIS A 35 13.77 -11.86 2.15
CA HIS A 35 13.79 -12.91 3.13
C HIS A 35 12.71 -12.63 4.17
N THR A 36 11.70 -13.50 4.23
CA THR A 36 10.56 -13.38 5.13
C THR A 36 10.58 -14.52 6.15
N LYS A 37 10.12 -14.23 7.36
CA LYS A 37 10.01 -15.21 8.47
C LYS A 37 8.65 -15.06 9.12
N PRO A 38 7.57 -15.55 8.50
CA PRO A 38 6.25 -15.49 9.09
C PRO A 38 6.05 -16.54 10.20
N VAL A 39 5.31 -16.13 11.22
CA VAL A 39 4.88 -16.92 12.36
C VAL A 39 3.36 -16.94 12.40
N PHE A 40 2.76 -18.11 12.29
CA PHE A 40 1.31 -18.28 12.25
C PHE A 40 0.75 -18.86 13.53
N PHE A 41 -0.31 -18.22 14.01
CA PHE A 41 -1.17 -18.76 15.06
C PHE A 41 -2.56 -19.04 14.50
N GLU A 42 -3.15 -20.15 14.89
CA GLU A 42 -4.52 -20.53 14.54
C GLU A 42 -5.24 -21.09 15.76
N ALA A 43 -6.48 -20.66 15.95
CA ALA A 43 -7.30 -21.08 17.07
C ALA A 43 -6.54 -21.00 18.42
N ASN A 44 -5.93 -19.85 18.69
CA ASN A 44 -5.17 -19.53 19.91
C ASN A 44 -3.84 -20.29 20.11
N ARG A 45 -3.32 -20.96 19.10
CA ARG A 45 -2.11 -21.79 19.23
C ARG A 45 -1.11 -21.51 18.13
N LEU A 46 0.17 -21.55 18.46
CA LEU A 46 1.22 -21.54 17.45
C LEU A 46 1.02 -22.73 16.51
N LYS A 47 0.87 -22.44 15.23
CA LYS A 47 0.64 -23.45 14.18
C LYS A 47 1.89 -23.73 13.38
N GLN A 48 2.57 -22.66 12.91
CA GLN A 48 3.61 -22.79 11.91
C GLN A 48 4.63 -21.66 12.01
N LEU A 49 5.89 -22.04 11.73
CA LEU A 49 7.00 -21.11 11.49
C LEU A 49 7.50 -21.40 10.09
N GLU A 50 7.64 -20.34 9.31
CA GLU A 50 8.17 -20.47 7.95
C GLU A 50 9.40 -19.58 7.75
N SER A 51 10.14 -19.87 6.70
CA SER A 51 11.19 -19.00 6.16
C SER A 51 11.14 -19.12 4.65
N ALA A 52 10.93 -18.00 3.99
CA ALA A 52 10.91 -17.94 2.55
C ALA A 52 11.98 -16.95 2.05
N GLN A 53 12.62 -17.33 0.96
CA GLN A 53 13.56 -16.46 0.27
C GLN A 53 13.14 -16.35 -1.19
N SER A 54 13.13 -15.15 -1.71
CA SER A 54 12.93 -14.90 -3.13
C SER A 54 14.10 -14.08 -3.68
N GLU A 55 14.46 -14.36 -4.92
CA GLU A 55 15.49 -13.63 -5.65
C GLU A 55 15.01 -13.48 -7.08
N GLY A 56 15.07 -12.25 -7.59
CA GLY A 56 14.69 -11.93 -8.95
C GLY A 56 15.65 -10.96 -9.62
N THR A 57 15.88 -11.18 -10.91
CA THR A 57 16.67 -10.29 -11.76
C THR A 57 15.88 -9.96 -13.01
N ALA A 58 15.68 -8.67 -13.28
CA ALA A 58 15.12 -8.16 -14.52
C ALA A 58 16.22 -7.47 -15.33
N LEU A 59 16.39 -7.87 -16.58
CA LEU A 59 17.22 -7.19 -17.56
C LEU A 59 16.34 -6.44 -18.55
N ARG A 60 16.47 -5.13 -18.62
CA ARG A 60 15.92 -4.28 -19.67
C ARG A 60 17.06 -3.80 -20.57
N LEU A 61 16.89 -3.93 -21.87
CA LEU A 61 17.85 -3.43 -22.85
C LEU A 61 17.13 -2.77 -24.04
N TRP A 62 17.86 -1.95 -24.79
CA TRP A 62 17.34 -1.31 -26.00
C TRP A 62 18.21 -1.70 -27.18
N LEU A 63 17.60 -2.34 -28.18
CA LEU A 63 18.21 -2.70 -29.46
C LEU A 63 17.45 -1.97 -30.57
N ASP A 64 18.15 -1.17 -31.36
CA ASP A 64 17.54 -0.29 -32.38
C ASP A 64 16.41 0.61 -31.83
N GLY A 65 16.63 1.14 -30.62
CA GLY A 65 15.67 1.95 -29.89
C GLY A 65 14.48 1.17 -29.33
N ARG A 66 14.41 -0.15 -29.51
CA ARG A 66 13.30 -1.00 -29.05
C ARG A 66 13.62 -1.61 -27.69
N PRO A 67 12.76 -1.39 -26.67
CA PRO A 67 12.99 -1.98 -25.36
C PRO A 67 12.69 -3.48 -25.35
N GLY A 68 13.52 -4.25 -24.68
CA GLY A 68 13.31 -5.66 -24.39
C GLY A 68 13.50 -5.93 -22.91
N LEU A 69 12.55 -6.57 -22.27
CA LEU A 69 12.56 -6.90 -20.84
C LEU A 69 12.49 -8.42 -20.67
N ALA A 70 13.46 -8.99 -19.97
CA ALA A 70 13.46 -10.41 -19.59
C ALA A 70 13.75 -10.54 -18.09
N VAL A 71 13.15 -11.55 -17.47
CA VAL A 71 13.28 -11.81 -16.04
C VAL A 71 13.73 -13.23 -15.77
N ALA A 72 14.41 -13.39 -14.64
CA ALA A 72 14.75 -14.67 -14.04
C ALA A 72 14.48 -14.64 -12.54
N TYR A 73 13.94 -15.73 -12.02
CA TYR A 73 13.77 -15.98 -10.60
C TYR A 73 14.76 -17.06 -10.18
N GLY A 74 15.53 -16.81 -9.12
CA GLY A 74 16.59 -17.69 -8.66
C GLY A 74 17.80 -17.77 -9.62
N PRO A 75 18.46 -18.94 -9.72
CA PRO A 75 19.67 -19.09 -10.53
C PRO A 75 19.44 -18.72 -12.00
N LEU A 76 20.31 -17.90 -12.56
CA LEU A 76 20.15 -17.42 -13.92
C LEU A 76 21.36 -17.78 -14.82
N SER A 77 21.08 -17.97 -16.13
CA SER A 77 22.06 -17.98 -17.19
C SER A 77 22.10 -16.59 -17.85
N ALA A 78 23.15 -15.82 -17.60
CA ALA A 78 23.26 -14.47 -18.14
C ALA A 78 23.15 -14.41 -19.67
N PRO A 79 23.81 -15.31 -20.46
CA PRO A 79 23.61 -15.33 -21.91
C PRO A 79 22.17 -15.59 -22.34
N ALA A 80 21.49 -16.55 -21.70
CA ALA A 80 20.10 -16.89 -22.03
C ALA A 80 19.13 -15.75 -21.69
N LEU A 81 19.38 -15.00 -20.61
CA LEU A 81 18.56 -13.85 -20.23
C LEU A 81 18.71 -12.71 -21.25
N VAL A 82 19.94 -12.44 -21.69
CA VAL A 82 20.23 -11.44 -22.74
C VAL A 82 19.58 -11.82 -24.07
N GLU A 83 19.72 -13.08 -24.53
CA GLU A 83 19.08 -13.57 -25.76
C GLU A 83 17.56 -13.40 -25.70
N ARG A 84 16.94 -13.71 -24.55
CA ARG A 84 15.51 -13.53 -24.36
C ARG A 84 15.10 -12.06 -24.41
N ALA A 85 15.85 -11.17 -23.76
CA ALA A 85 15.56 -9.73 -23.80
C ALA A 85 15.69 -9.17 -25.22
N ILE A 86 16.68 -9.60 -26.00
CA ILE A 86 16.85 -9.23 -27.42
C ILE A 86 15.66 -9.74 -28.24
N ALA A 87 15.25 -10.99 -28.06
CA ALA A 87 14.10 -11.52 -28.79
C ALA A 87 12.82 -10.71 -28.48
N LEU A 88 12.60 -10.35 -27.22
CA LEU A 88 11.45 -9.55 -26.80
C LEU A 88 11.52 -8.10 -27.30
N SER A 89 12.70 -7.52 -27.48
CA SER A 89 12.83 -6.16 -28.02
C SER A 89 12.28 -6.04 -29.45
N SER A 90 12.41 -7.10 -30.26
CA SER A 90 11.90 -7.12 -31.63
C SER A 90 10.36 -7.00 -31.71
N LEU A 91 9.64 -7.26 -30.62
CA LEU A 91 8.18 -7.20 -30.55
C LEU A 91 7.66 -5.81 -30.16
N ASN A 92 8.55 -4.91 -29.73
CA ASN A 92 8.17 -3.59 -29.23
C ASN A 92 8.46 -2.51 -30.28
N GLU A 93 7.75 -1.37 -30.15
CA GLU A 93 8.02 -0.19 -30.95
C GLU A 93 9.24 0.58 -30.40
N PRO A 94 9.97 1.31 -31.24
CA PRO A 94 11.06 2.16 -30.78
C PRO A 94 10.57 3.26 -29.84
N GLU A 95 11.33 3.50 -28.79
CA GLU A 95 11.07 4.57 -27.82
C GLU A 95 12.33 5.42 -27.57
N THR A 96 12.16 6.55 -26.90
CA THR A 96 13.29 7.34 -26.44
C THR A 96 14.01 6.61 -25.31
N VAL A 97 15.29 6.31 -25.52
CA VAL A 97 16.14 5.69 -24.49
C VAL A 97 16.56 6.76 -23.49
N GLU A 98 16.14 6.62 -22.24
CA GLU A 98 16.48 7.53 -21.15
C GLU A 98 16.89 6.73 -19.92
N LEU A 99 18.18 6.72 -19.60
CA LEU A 99 18.71 6.13 -18.37
C LEU A 99 19.21 7.26 -17.45
N THR A 100 19.10 7.04 -16.14
CA THR A 100 19.75 7.91 -15.16
C THR A 100 21.26 7.74 -15.28
N SER A 101 21.99 8.81 -15.60
CA SER A 101 23.44 8.83 -15.40
C SER A 101 23.72 8.89 -13.90
N GLY A 102 24.66 8.11 -13.41
CA GLY A 102 24.89 8.03 -11.99
C GLY A 102 26.30 7.64 -11.61
N SER A 103 26.45 7.40 -10.33
CA SER A 103 27.62 6.84 -9.66
C SER A 103 27.16 5.68 -8.78
N THR A 104 28.09 4.97 -8.20
CA THR A 104 27.78 3.95 -7.20
C THR A 104 27.35 4.61 -5.91
N LYS A 105 26.17 4.21 -5.39
CA LYS A 105 25.63 4.69 -4.11
C LYS A 105 24.90 3.57 -3.40
N SER A 106 25.38 3.18 -2.23
CA SER A 106 24.63 2.36 -1.28
C SER A 106 23.94 3.30 -0.28
N TYR A 107 22.63 3.19 -0.20
CA TYR A 107 21.86 3.93 0.80
C TYR A 107 21.93 3.17 2.13
N PRO A 108 21.79 3.86 3.28
CA PRO A 108 21.76 3.20 4.58
C PRO A 108 20.63 2.18 4.66
N ASP A 109 20.90 1.05 5.30
CA ASP A 109 19.89 0.07 5.64
C ASP A 109 18.90 0.68 6.64
N LEU A 110 17.62 0.36 6.48
CA LEU A 110 16.55 0.89 7.31
C LEU A 110 15.83 -0.25 8.04
N GLY A 111 15.57 -0.04 9.33
CA GLY A 111 14.99 -1.02 10.22
C GLY A 111 15.97 -2.11 10.66
N GLU A 112 15.60 -2.87 11.67
CA GLU A 112 16.38 -3.96 12.20
C GLU A 112 15.57 -5.26 12.18
N ALA A 113 16.17 -6.34 11.69
CA ALA A 113 15.54 -7.65 11.70
C ALA A 113 15.40 -8.17 13.12
N VAL A 114 14.22 -8.68 13.46
CA VAL A 114 13.95 -9.28 14.75
C VAL A 114 14.04 -10.81 14.68
N PRO A 115 14.45 -11.49 15.77
CA PRO A 115 14.47 -12.95 15.82
C PRO A 115 13.05 -13.52 15.83
N VAL A 116 12.87 -14.73 15.31
CA VAL A 116 11.57 -15.43 15.25
C VAL A 116 10.95 -15.58 16.65
N GLU A 117 11.76 -15.75 17.68
CA GLU A 117 11.32 -15.86 19.07
C GLU A 117 10.59 -14.60 19.55
N GLN A 118 10.98 -13.43 19.02
CA GLN A 118 10.29 -12.18 19.32
C GLN A 118 8.91 -12.15 18.67
N LEU A 119 8.78 -12.56 17.40
CA LEU A 119 7.49 -12.66 16.70
C LEU A 119 6.55 -13.65 17.42
N VAL A 120 7.07 -14.79 17.87
CA VAL A 120 6.33 -15.76 18.69
C VAL A 120 5.87 -15.14 20.02
N THR A 121 6.70 -14.33 20.66
CA THR A 121 6.37 -13.66 21.91
C THR A 121 5.25 -12.67 21.73
N TRP A 122 5.32 -11.82 20.71
CA TRP A 122 4.27 -10.84 20.39
C TRP A 122 2.93 -11.51 20.06
N GLY A 123 2.95 -12.60 19.28
CA GLY A 123 1.72 -13.33 18.95
C GLY A 123 1.07 -13.96 20.19
N LYS A 124 1.85 -14.54 21.09
CA LYS A 124 1.35 -15.06 22.36
C LYS A 124 0.78 -13.98 23.27
N GLU A 125 1.43 -12.83 23.33
CA GLU A 125 0.98 -11.67 24.11
C GLU A 125 -0.38 -11.17 23.62
N ALA A 126 -0.54 -10.90 22.32
CA ALA A 126 -1.80 -10.46 21.74
C ALA A 126 -2.94 -11.46 22.01
N ILE A 127 -2.68 -12.75 21.80
CA ILE A 127 -3.66 -13.80 22.04
C ILE A 127 -4.06 -13.86 23.53
N ALA A 128 -3.09 -13.78 24.45
CA ALA A 128 -3.36 -13.82 25.88
C ALA A 128 -4.25 -12.65 26.31
N LEU A 129 -3.93 -11.42 25.89
CA LEU A 129 -4.70 -10.22 26.22
C LEU A 129 -6.15 -10.31 25.71
N ILE A 130 -6.37 -10.79 24.49
CA ILE A 130 -7.72 -10.93 23.93
C ILE A 130 -8.50 -12.02 24.69
N ARG A 131 -7.87 -13.17 24.96
CA ARG A 131 -8.53 -14.29 25.64
C ARG A 131 -8.78 -14.08 27.12
N ASP A 132 -7.97 -13.30 27.80
CA ASP A 132 -8.20 -12.94 29.22
C ASP A 132 -9.50 -12.12 29.37
N ALA A 133 -9.86 -11.31 28.35
CA ALA A 133 -11.12 -10.55 28.33
C ALA A 133 -12.28 -11.36 27.72
N HIS A 134 -12.03 -12.21 26.72
CA HIS A 134 -13.02 -12.98 25.96
C HIS A 134 -12.53 -14.42 25.75
N ALA A 135 -12.69 -15.29 26.75
CA ALA A 135 -12.20 -16.67 26.74
C ALA A 135 -12.79 -17.55 25.61
N GLU A 136 -13.99 -17.19 25.13
CA GLU A 136 -14.72 -17.86 24.04
C GLU A 136 -14.26 -17.50 22.63
N VAL A 137 -13.45 -16.47 22.48
CA VAL A 137 -12.98 -15.98 21.18
C VAL A 137 -11.83 -16.84 20.67
N LEU A 138 -11.87 -17.20 19.39
CA LEU A 138 -10.78 -17.83 18.68
C LEU A 138 -9.93 -16.77 17.99
N VAL A 139 -8.64 -16.78 18.28
CA VAL A 139 -7.69 -15.81 17.70
C VAL A 139 -6.77 -16.54 16.73
N SER A 140 -6.70 -16.00 15.52
CA SER A 140 -5.70 -16.37 14.51
C SER A 140 -4.84 -15.15 14.23
N SER A 141 -3.53 -15.34 14.00
CA SER A 141 -2.64 -14.21 13.73
C SER A 141 -1.43 -14.61 12.91
N GLU A 142 -0.88 -13.65 12.20
CA GLU A 142 0.37 -13.73 11.47
C GLU A 142 1.30 -12.60 11.93
N TRP A 143 2.57 -12.92 12.12
CA TRP A 143 3.63 -12.00 12.55
C TRP A 143 4.84 -12.22 11.67
N GLU A 144 5.30 -11.20 11.00
CA GLU A 144 6.34 -11.32 9.99
C GLU A 144 7.44 -10.28 10.17
N CYS A 145 8.66 -10.69 9.89
CA CYS A 145 9.81 -9.83 9.63
C CYS A 145 10.28 -10.09 8.21
N GLU A 146 10.23 -9.06 7.37
CA GLU A 146 10.73 -9.09 6.02
C GLU A 146 11.96 -8.20 5.88
N VAL A 147 12.99 -8.74 5.24
CA VAL A 147 14.19 -7.98 4.81
C VAL A 147 14.23 -7.99 3.30
N GLU A 148 14.10 -6.84 2.69
CA GLU A 148 14.16 -6.67 1.23
C GLU A 148 15.37 -5.85 0.83
N SER A 149 16.13 -6.34 -0.16
CA SER A 149 17.26 -5.64 -0.76
C SER A 149 17.01 -5.40 -2.23
N THR A 150 17.19 -4.17 -2.67
CA THR A 150 17.03 -3.73 -4.05
C THR A 150 18.34 -3.18 -4.58
N ARG A 151 18.71 -3.56 -5.82
CA ARG A 151 19.84 -2.98 -6.55
C ARG A 151 19.43 -2.66 -7.99
N LEU A 152 19.80 -1.49 -8.46
CA LEU A 152 19.61 -1.02 -9.82
C LEU A 152 20.95 -0.63 -10.43
N VAL A 153 21.34 -1.28 -11.52
CA VAL A 153 22.58 -1.00 -12.25
C VAL A 153 22.26 -0.72 -13.70
N ASN A 154 22.90 0.27 -14.32
CA ASN A 154 22.69 0.54 -15.73
C ASN A 154 23.97 0.85 -16.52
N SER A 155 23.86 0.93 -17.84
CA SER A 155 24.97 1.15 -18.75
C SER A 155 25.53 2.59 -18.73
N GLU A 156 24.86 3.53 -18.06
CA GLU A 156 25.27 4.94 -17.87
C GLU A 156 25.98 5.17 -16.53
N GLY A 157 26.40 4.08 -15.86
CA GLY A 157 27.22 4.12 -14.65
C GLY A 157 26.47 4.28 -13.35
N LEU A 158 25.12 4.17 -13.34
CA LEU A 158 24.34 4.10 -12.13
C LEU A 158 24.48 2.72 -11.50
N ASP A 159 24.70 2.70 -10.18
CA ASP A 159 24.68 1.50 -9.34
C ASP A 159 24.16 1.89 -7.95
N TYR A 160 22.88 1.75 -7.76
CA TYR A 160 22.18 2.12 -6.53
C TYR A 160 21.67 0.87 -5.82
N SER A 161 21.83 0.86 -4.49
CA SER A 161 21.29 -0.22 -3.66
C SER A 161 20.78 0.29 -2.32
N TYR A 162 19.81 -0.42 -1.77
CA TYR A 162 19.32 -0.23 -0.40
C TYR A 162 18.76 -1.54 0.15
N THR A 163 18.67 -1.62 1.47
CA THR A 163 17.98 -2.69 2.20
C THR A 163 16.94 -2.08 3.11
N ASP A 164 15.75 -2.64 3.10
CA ASP A 164 14.65 -2.24 3.97
C ASP A 164 14.18 -3.42 4.81
N THR A 165 13.97 -3.19 6.11
CA THR A 165 13.42 -4.19 7.01
C THR A 165 12.08 -3.71 7.53
N THR A 166 11.06 -4.52 7.34
CA THR A 166 9.68 -4.23 7.73
C THR A 166 9.14 -5.31 8.64
N LEU A 167 8.45 -4.89 9.69
CA LEU A 167 7.71 -5.75 10.59
C LEU A 167 6.22 -5.59 10.31
N SER A 168 5.52 -6.69 10.14
CA SER A 168 4.07 -6.67 9.95
C SER A 168 3.38 -7.68 10.86
N CYS A 169 2.15 -7.40 11.23
CA CYS A 169 1.29 -8.36 11.87
C CYS A 169 -0.17 -8.16 11.47
N TYR A 170 -0.91 -9.26 11.52
CA TYR A 170 -2.35 -9.32 11.37
C TYR A 170 -2.92 -10.20 12.47
N VAL A 171 -3.98 -9.76 13.14
CA VAL A 171 -4.68 -10.50 14.19
C VAL A 171 -6.17 -10.47 13.89
N ALA A 172 -6.81 -11.63 13.89
CA ALA A 172 -8.25 -11.80 13.73
C ALA A 172 -8.82 -12.52 14.96
N ALA A 173 -9.85 -11.93 15.54
CA ALA A 173 -10.62 -12.48 16.65
C ALA A 173 -12.00 -12.89 16.16
N GLU A 174 -12.31 -14.17 16.22
CA GLU A 174 -13.55 -14.77 15.75
C GLU A 174 -14.42 -15.16 16.94
N TRP A 175 -15.66 -14.70 16.95
CA TRP A 175 -16.65 -14.97 18.01
C TRP A 175 -17.90 -15.56 17.42
N VAL A 176 -18.16 -16.83 17.73
CA VAL A 176 -19.38 -17.54 17.33
C VAL A 176 -20.41 -17.45 18.46
N ARG A 177 -21.56 -16.83 18.20
CA ARG A 177 -22.66 -16.60 19.14
C ARG A 177 -23.96 -17.21 18.60
N GLY A 178 -24.11 -18.52 18.76
CA GLY A 178 -25.23 -19.25 18.14
C GLY A 178 -25.11 -19.25 16.61
N GLU A 179 -26.06 -18.63 15.93
CA GLU A 179 -26.05 -18.45 14.47
C GLU A 179 -25.30 -17.18 14.01
N ASP A 180 -24.86 -16.34 14.93
CA ASP A 180 -24.14 -15.11 14.63
C ASP A 180 -22.63 -15.35 14.63
N PHE A 181 -21.99 -15.00 13.52
CA PHE A 181 -20.55 -15.00 13.37
C PHE A 181 -20.04 -13.56 13.35
N LEU A 182 -19.08 -13.27 14.22
CA LEU A 182 -18.37 -12.00 14.28
C LEU A 182 -16.89 -12.24 14.06
N SER A 183 -16.29 -11.54 13.11
CA SER A 183 -14.85 -11.45 12.95
C SER A 183 -14.43 -9.99 13.13
N VAL A 184 -13.46 -9.78 14.00
CA VAL A 184 -12.83 -8.47 14.20
C VAL A 184 -11.35 -8.66 13.93
N SER A 185 -10.82 -7.93 12.99
CA SER A 185 -9.42 -8.01 12.65
C SER A 185 -8.72 -6.66 12.69
N ASP A 186 -7.42 -6.70 12.97
CA ASP A 186 -6.55 -5.55 12.94
C ASP A 186 -5.13 -5.95 12.56
N GLY A 187 -4.30 -4.99 12.11
CA GLY A 187 -2.91 -5.24 11.78
C GLY A 187 -2.08 -3.98 11.90
N GLN A 188 -0.78 -4.18 11.97
CA GLN A 188 0.21 -3.11 11.99
C GLN A 188 1.31 -3.43 10.99
N THR A 189 1.84 -2.41 10.35
CA THR A 189 3.08 -2.47 9.59
C THR A 189 3.99 -1.37 10.11
N GLN A 190 5.14 -1.76 10.64
CA GLN A 190 6.07 -0.86 11.33
C GLN A 190 7.51 -1.20 10.93
N ARG A 191 8.44 -0.30 11.25
CA ARG A 191 9.85 -0.53 10.96
C ARG A 191 10.61 -1.17 12.13
N ASP A 192 10.35 -0.70 13.34
CA ASP A 192 11.24 -1.01 14.47
C ASP A 192 10.57 -1.88 15.55
N LEU A 193 9.26 -1.72 15.75
CA LEU A 193 8.54 -2.40 16.83
C LEU A 193 7.07 -2.57 16.50
N LEU A 194 6.53 -3.77 16.71
CA LEU A 194 5.09 -4.03 16.75
C LEU A 194 4.57 -3.91 18.17
N GLU A 195 3.35 -3.41 18.32
CA GLU A 195 2.72 -3.13 19.61
C GLU A 195 1.52 -4.06 19.87
N PRO A 196 1.77 -5.35 20.28
CA PRO A 196 0.70 -6.34 20.44
C PRO A 196 -0.38 -5.92 21.44
N ALA A 197 -0.01 -5.18 22.48
CA ALA A 197 -0.97 -4.70 23.48
C ALA A 197 -1.90 -3.64 22.91
N VAL A 198 -1.40 -2.71 22.11
CA VAL A 198 -2.21 -1.68 21.45
C VAL A 198 -3.18 -2.35 20.48
N LEU A 199 -2.70 -3.28 19.67
CA LEU A 199 -3.50 -4.05 18.72
C LEU A 199 -4.61 -4.86 19.42
N ALA A 200 -4.25 -5.54 20.50
CA ALA A 200 -5.24 -6.28 21.30
C ALA A 200 -6.32 -5.38 21.87
N GLN A 201 -5.96 -4.19 22.40
CA GLN A 201 -6.93 -3.22 22.92
C GLN A 201 -7.88 -2.71 21.83
N GLN A 202 -7.38 -2.44 20.61
CA GLN A 202 -8.21 -2.02 19.49
C GLN A 202 -9.22 -3.11 19.10
N ILE A 203 -8.79 -4.38 19.07
CA ILE A 203 -9.67 -5.52 18.80
C ILE A 203 -10.72 -5.67 19.92
N LEU A 204 -10.30 -5.62 21.17
CA LEU A 204 -11.21 -5.72 22.34
C LEU A 204 -12.28 -4.62 22.31
N GLN A 205 -11.90 -3.39 22.03
CA GLN A 205 -12.87 -2.29 21.92
C GLN A 205 -13.90 -2.55 20.82
N ARG A 206 -13.48 -3.09 19.67
CA ARG A 206 -14.38 -3.42 18.56
C ARG A 206 -15.28 -4.62 18.88
N LEU A 207 -14.80 -5.61 19.61
CA LEU A 207 -15.61 -6.71 20.15
C LEU A 207 -16.68 -6.20 21.10
N ASP A 208 -16.32 -5.26 21.99
CA ASP A 208 -17.24 -4.63 22.93
C ASP A 208 -18.34 -3.83 22.21
N TRP A 209 -18.01 -3.08 21.19
CA TRP A 209 -18.97 -2.36 20.36
C TRP A 209 -19.90 -3.29 19.57
N ALA A 210 -19.44 -4.52 19.26
CA ALA A 210 -20.17 -5.50 18.49
C ALA A 210 -20.98 -6.51 19.33
N LYS A 211 -21.15 -6.26 20.65
CA LYS A 211 -21.91 -7.16 21.53
C LYS A 211 -23.36 -7.32 21.09
N GLU A 212 -24.00 -6.23 20.72
CA GLU A 212 -25.39 -6.21 20.27
C GLU A 212 -25.48 -5.95 18.77
N ASN A 213 -26.34 -6.70 18.08
CA ASN A 213 -26.70 -6.44 16.70
C ASN A 213 -27.91 -5.53 16.63
N ILE A 214 -27.86 -4.49 15.81
CA ILE A 214 -28.93 -3.52 15.64
C ILE A 214 -29.18 -3.18 14.18
N SER A 215 -30.34 -2.59 13.90
CA SER A 215 -30.65 -2.10 12.56
C SER A 215 -29.74 -0.93 12.16
N PRO A 216 -29.23 -0.90 10.92
CA PRO A 216 -28.44 0.22 10.43
C PRO A 216 -29.29 1.51 10.32
N PRO A 217 -28.66 2.69 10.35
CA PRO A 217 -29.32 3.91 9.91
C PRO A 217 -29.54 3.85 8.40
N ILE A 218 -30.77 4.08 7.95
CA ILE A 218 -31.16 3.95 6.52
C ILE A 218 -31.29 5.33 5.89
N GLY A 219 -30.84 5.45 4.64
CA GLY A 219 -30.98 6.67 3.84
C GLY A 219 -29.66 7.44 3.74
N ARG A 220 -29.75 8.76 3.62
CA ARG A 220 -28.58 9.63 3.59
C ARG A 220 -28.23 10.07 5.00
N VAL A 221 -27.21 9.46 5.56
CA VAL A 221 -26.72 9.73 6.93
C VAL A 221 -25.23 10.03 6.87
N PRO A 222 -24.68 10.73 7.87
CA PRO A 222 -23.24 10.84 8.01
C PRO A 222 -22.59 9.48 8.17
N VAL A 223 -21.49 9.27 7.45
CA VAL A 223 -20.69 8.04 7.52
C VAL A 223 -19.29 8.39 8.00
N LEU A 224 -18.87 7.75 9.08
CA LEU A 224 -17.52 7.78 9.59
C LEU A 224 -16.78 6.56 9.05
N PHE A 225 -15.73 6.78 8.28
CA PHE A 225 -14.76 5.75 7.94
C PHE A 225 -13.64 5.78 8.97
N THR A 226 -13.34 4.64 9.61
CA THR A 226 -12.13 4.54 10.44
C THR A 226 -10.89 4.69 9.58
N ALA A 227 -9.74 4.96 10.18
CA ALA A 227 -8.47 5.08 9.45
C ALA A 227 -8.24 3.89 8.50
N LYS A 228 -8.58 2.66 8.93
CA LYS A 228 -8.50 1.46 8.09
C LYS A 228 -9.45 1.47 6.91
N ALA A 229 -10.72 1.79 7.13
CA ALA A 229 -11.72 1.79 6.07
C ALA A 229 -11.54 2.97 5.11
N ALA A 230 -10.88 4.05 5.54
CA ALA A 230 -10.62 5.23 4.72
C ALA A 230 -9.65 4.96 3.56
N ASP A 231 -8.81 3.93 3.63
CA ASP A 231 -7.85 3.57 2.57
C ASP A 231 -8.53 3.39 1.20
N MET A 232 -9.73 2.84 1.16
CA MET A 232 -10.52 2.71 -0.07
C MET A 232 -10.76 4.05 -0.78
N LEU A 233 -10.99 5.14 -0.02
CA LEU A 233 -11.19 6.47 -0.57
C LEU A 233 -9.88 7.01 -1.18
N TRP A 234 -8.77 6.77 -0.50
CA TRP A 234 -7.45 7.26 -0.89
C TRP A 234 -6.87 6.48 -2.06
N ALA A 235 -7.16 5.20 -2.21
CA ALA A 235 -6.81 4.42 -3.40
C ALA A 235 -7.41 5.04 -4.68
N THR A 236 -8.67 5.51 -4.61
CA THR A 236 -9.32 6.23 -5.71
C THR A 236 -8.65 7.58 -5.99
N VAL A 237 -8.30 8.33 -4.94
CA VAL A 237 -7.57 9.61 -5.06
C VAL A 237 -6.20 9.38 -5.70
N SER A 238 -5.46 8.36 -5.25
CA SER A 238 -4.18 7.97 -5.85
C SER A 238 -4.33 7.69 -7.34
N ALA A 239 -5.33 6.92 -7.76
CA ALA A 239 -5.58 6.65 -9.17
C ALA A 239 -5.87 7.93 -9.98
N ALA A 240 -6.60 8.90 -9.41
CA ALA A 240 -6.90 10.18 -10.07
C ALA A 240 -5.66 11.09 -10.19
N LEU A 241 -4.69 10.95 -9.29
CA LEU A 241 -3.43 11.71 -9.28
C LEU A 241 -2.36 11.11 -10.20
N ASN A 242 -2.60 9.91 -10.76
CA ASN A 242 -1.65 9.21 -11.60
C ASN A 242 -1.53 9.86 -12.99
N GLY A 243 -0.33 10.34 -13.34
CA GLY A 243 -0.08 11.04 -14.61
C GLY A 243 -0.39 10.19 -15.84
N LYS A 244 -0.22 8.87 -15.80
CA LYS A 244 -0.61 7.98 -16.91
C LYS A 244 -2.12 7.99 -17.13
N ARG A 245 -2.92 8.01 -16.04
CA ARG A 245 -4.38 8.13 -16.14
C ARG A 245 -4.82 9.48 -16.69
N VAL A 246 -4.02 10.53 -16.46
CA VAL A 246 -4.23 11.86 -17.06
C VAL A 246 -3.98 11.79 -18.55
N LEU A 247 -2.89 11.20 -19.02
CA LEU A 247 -2.59 11.01 -20.44
C LEU A 247 -3.66 10.19 -21.18
N GLU A 248 -4.16 9.15 -20.53
CA GLU A 248 -5.23 8.30 -21.05
C GLU A 248 -6.61 9.01 -21.07
N GLY A 249 -6.71 10.23 -20.53
CA GLY A 249 -7.98 10.94 -20.37
C GLY A 249 -8.94 10.28 -19.37
N ALA A 250 -8.44 9.35 -18.55
CA ALA A 250 -9.24 8.60 -17.60
C ALA A 250 -9.36 9.30 -16.23
N SER A 251 -8.42 10.18 -15.87
CA SER A 251 -8.50 10.90 -14.60
C SER A 251 -9.59 11.99 -14.65
N PRO A 252 -10.51 12.01 -13.67
CA PRO A 252 -11.50 13.09 -13.56
C PRO A 252 -10.87 14.45 -13.21
N TRP A 253 -9.58 14.47 -12.90
CA TRP A 253 -8.83 15.67 -12.53
C TRP A 253 -7.87 16.18 -13.61
N SER A 254 -7.90 15.63 -14.82
CA SER A 254 -6.98 15.98 -15.91
C SER A 254 -6.89 17.49 -16.20
N ASP A 255 -7.99 18.24 -16.04
CA ASP A 255 -8.09 19.69 -16.24
C ASP A 255 -8.19 20.48 -14.92
N ARG A 256 -7.84 19.87 -13.77
CA ARG A 256 -8.06 20.42 -12.45
C ARG A 256 -6.80 20.93 -11.75
N LEU A 257 -5.67 20.92 -12.40
CA LEU A 257 -4.44 21.48 -11.81
C LEU A 257 -4.66 22.93 -11.34
N GLY A 258 -4.27 23.23 -10.10
CA GLY A 258 -4.50 24.51 -9.44
C GLY A 258 -5.95 24.79 -8.99
N LYS A 259 -6.87 23.82 -9.14
CA LYS A 259 -8.28 23.97 -8.75
C LYS A 259 -8.61 23.10 -7.53
N ALA A 260 -9.67 23.48 -6.81
CA ALA A 260 -10.18 22.67 -5.71
C ALA A 260 -10.79 21.36 -6.22
N VAL A 261 -10.32 20.23 -5.66
CA VAL A 261 -10.75 18.86 -6.00
C VAL A 261 -11.34 18.13 -4.80
N THR A 262 -10.98 18.53 -3.59
CA THR A 262 -11.49 17.99 -2.32
C THR A 262 -11.84 19.14 -1.36
N HIS A 263 -12.30 18.80 -0.14
CA HIS A 263 -12.52 19.77 0.93
C HIS A 263 -11.19 20.44 1.36
N ARG A 264 -11.24 21.71 1.75
CA ARG A 264 -10.08 22.53 2.12
C ARG A 264 -9.23 21.98 3.29
N GLN A 265 -9.77 21.13 4.12
CA GLN A 265 -9.03 20.50 5.23
C GLN A 265 -8.13 19.34 4.74
N ILE A 266 -8.31 18.86 3.52
CA ILE A 266 -7.56 17.73 2.98
C ILE A 266 -6.26 18.22 2.36
N THR A 267 -5.15 17.69 2.87
CA THR A 267 -3.82 17.80 2.29
C THR A 267 -3.26 16.40 2.12
N VAL A 268 -2.81 16.07 0.91
CA VAL A 268 -2.24 14.76 0.55
C VAL A 268 -0.83 14.97 0.04
N SER A 269 0.10 14.19 0.55
CA SER A 269 1.51 14.22 0.14
C SER A 269 2.07 12.83 -0.06
N GLN A 270 3.18 12.73 -0.77
CA GLN A 270 4.08 11.58 -0.75
C GLN A 270 5.23 11.89 0.20
N GLN A 271 5.60 10.92 1.04
CA GLN A 271 6.71 11.03 2.00
C GLN A 271 7.57 9.75 1.93
N PRO A 272 8.52 9.66 1.00
CA PRO A 272 9.24 8.40 0.75
C PRO A 272 9.99 7.82 1.94
N GLU A 273 10.43 8.68 2.87
CA GLU A 273 11.19 8.28 4.06
C GLU A 273 10.32 8.10 5.32
N ALA A 274 9.03 8.46 5.24
CA ALA A 274 8.11 8.29 6.35
C ALA A 274 7.40 6.93 6.28
N GLY A 275 7.08 6.36 7.44
CA GLY A 275 6.30 5.13 7.52
C GLY A 275 7.10 3.84 7.39
N PRO A 276 6.39 2.72 7.19
CA PRO A 276 6.98 1.40 7.32
C PRO A 276 7.91 0.99 6.17
N TYR A 277 7.79 1.63 5.02
CA TYR A 277 8.59 1.32 3.84
C TYR A 277 9.58 2.43 3.51
N SER A 278 10.69 2.06 2.88
CA SER A 278 11.67 3.03 2.37
C SER A 278 11.81 2.91 0.85
N CYS A 279 11.97 4.04 0.22
CA CYS A 279 12.19 4.11 -1.22
C CYS A 279 13.07 5.32 -1.58
N PRO A 280 14.40 5.17 -1.51
CA PRO A 280 15.30 6.30 -1.76
C PRO A 280 15.42 6.69 -3.23
N PHE A 281 15.05 5.80 -4.16
CA PHE A 281 14.99 6.03 -5.60
C PHE A 281 13.91 5.15 -6.22
N ASP A 282 13.36 5.59 -7.34
CA ASP A 282 12.41 4.78 -8.11
C ASP A 282 13.12 3.74 -9.01
N ASP A 283 12.38 2.85 -9.63
CA ASP A 283 12.93 1.78 -10.48
C ASP A 283 13.49 2.27 -11.82
N GLU A 284 13.52 3.58 -12.04
CA GLU A 284 14.23 4.26 -13.12
C GLU A 284 15.53 4.93 -12.63
N GLY A 285 15.87 4.77 -11.32
CA GLY A 285 17.03 5.35 -10.69
C GLY A 285 16.90 6.85 -10.41
N THR A 286 15.69 7.40 -10.43
CA THR A 286 15.45 8.78 -10.04
C THR A 286 15.27 8.85 -8.53
N PRO A 287 16.00 9.72 -7.80
CA PRO A 287 15.76 9.89 -6.39
C PRO A 287 14.30 10.25 -6.09
N THR A 288 13.68 9.52 -5.17
CA THR A 288 12.34 9.88 -4.67
C THR A 288 12.42 11.14 -3.82
N GLN A 289 11.32 11.87 -3.74
CA GLN A 289 11.27 13.11 -2.99
C GLN A 289 9.90 13.33 -2.34
N PRO A 290 9.83 14.11 -1.26
CA PRO A 290 8.55 14.57 -0.73
C PRO A 290 7.79 15.38 -1.79
N LEU A 291 6.52 15.03 -2.01
CA LEU A 291 5.64 15.72 -2.96
C LEU A 291 4.37 16.17 -2.24
N THR A 292 3.94 17.39 -2.45
CA THR A 292 2.59 17.82 -2.08
C THR A 292 1.68 17.66 -3.29
N LEU A 293 0.78 16.68 -3.24
CA LEU A 293 -0.11 16.33 -4.34
C LEU A 293 -1.40 17.17 -4.30
N ILE A 294 -1.99 17.29 -3.13
CA ILE A 294 -3.15 18.15 -2.84
C ILE A 294 -2.80 19.00 -1.62
N LYS A 295 -2.98 20.31 -1.70
CA LYS A 295 -2.76 21.23 -0.57
C LYS A 295 -4.03 22.02 -0.29
N ASN A 296 -4.57 21.85 0.91
CA ASN A 296 -5.81 22.51 1.33
C ASN A 296 -6.95 22.36 0.30
N GLY A 297 -7.12 21.11 -0.19
CA GLY A 297 -8.13 20.76 -1.19
C GLY A 297 -7.78 21.12 -2.64
N ILE A 298 -6.69 21.81 -2.89
CA ILE A 298 -6.26 22.27 -4.23
C ILE A 298 -5.23 21.31 -4.81
N LEU A 299 -5.49 20.79 -6.00
CA LEU A 299 -4.58 19.93 -6.75
C LEU A 299 -3.30 20.69 -7.15
N GLN A 300 -2.13 20.17 -6.76
CA GLN A 300 -0.84 20.82 -7.00
C GLN A 300 -0.09 20.20 -8.18
N LEU A 301 -0.08 18.85 -8.27
CA LEU A 301 0.62 18.13 -9.32
C LEU A 301 0.06 16.71 -9.47
N PHE A 302 0.41 16.07 -10.58
CA PHE A 302 0.25 14.63 -10.81
C PHE A 302 1.62 13.96 -10.66
N TYR A 303 1.67 12.77 -10.05
CA TYR A 303 2.91 12.02 -9.98
C TYR A 303 3.17 11.26 -11.30
N THR A 304 4.45 11.20 -11.70
CA THR A 304 4.86 10.71 -13.02
C THR A 304 6.15 9.90 -12.95
N ASP A 305 6.26 8.89 -13.82
CA ASP A 305 7.51 8.33 -14.27
C ASP A 305 8.16 9.24 -15.34
N ARG A 306 9.27 8.85 -15.92
CA ARG A 306 9.95 9.63 -16.96
C ARG A 306 9.13 9.76 -18.23
N THR A 307 8.60 8.65 -18.72
CA THR A 307 7.83 8.63 -19.95
C THR A 307 6.58 9.49 -19.84
N THR A 308 5.82 9.32 -18.77
CA THR A 308 4.62 10.10 -18.50
C THR A 308 4.94 11.58 -18.29
N GLY A 309 5.99 11.87 -17.50
CA GLY A 309 6.42 13.25 -17.25
C GLY A 309 6.86 13.98 -18.50
N ARG A 310 7.57 13.29 -19.41
CA ARG A 310 7.93 13.84 -20.72
C ARG A 310 6.69 14.13 -21.57
N GLN A 311 5.75 13.19 -21.66
CA GLN A 311 4.53 13.37 -22.46
C GLN A 311 3.63 14.46 -21.92
N LEU A 312 3.55 14.63 -20.60
CA LEU A 312 2.83 15.72 -19.95
C LEU A 312 3.61 17.04 -19.91
N SER A 313 4.89 17.04 -20.34
CA SER A 313 5.80 18.20 -20.24
C SER A 313 5.98 18.71 -18.80
N SER A 314 5.80 17.84 -17.80
CA SER A 314 5.96 18.14 -16.38
C SER A 314 7.30 17.66 -15.79
N GLY A 315 8.01 16.80 -16.53
CA GLY A 315 9.15 16.05 -16.00
C GLY A 315 8.73 14.89 -15.10
N THR A 316 9.69 14.02 -14.75
CA THR A 316 9.46 12.95 -13.78
C THR A 316 9.39 13.50 -12.37
N THR A 317 8.57 12.88 -11.52
CA THR A 317 8.50 13.18 -10.09
C THR A 317 9.28 12.17 -9.23
N GLY A 318 10.01 11.22 -9.87
CA GLY A 318 10.68 10.11 -9.17
C GLY A 318 9.69 9.04 -8.72
N ASN A 319 8.73 8.76 -9.57
CA ASN A 319 7.63 7.83 -9.29
C ASN A 319 7.50 6.70 -10.32
N GLY A 320 8.57 6.34 -10.99
CA GLY A 320 8.58 5.22 -11.93
C GLY A 320 8.80 3.90 -11.20
N PHE A 321 7.73 3.18 -10.82
CA PHE A 321 7.81 1.91 -10.09
C PHE A 321 7.29 0.75 -10.93
N ARG A 322 7.89 -0.43 -10.77
CA ARG A 322 7.44 -1.69 -11.39
C ARG A 322 6.28 -2.27 -10.59
N PRO A 323 5.14 -2.58 -11.22
CA PRO A 323 4.08 -3.34 -10.55
C PRO A 323 4.55 -4.75 -10.11
N ASP A 324 5.44 -5.34 -10.90
CA ASP A 324 6.11 -6.61 -10.66
C ASP A 324 7.44 -6.65 -11.42
N LEU A 325 8.28 -7.65 -11.13
CA LEU A 325 9.61 -7.76 -11.74
C LEU A 325 9.56 -7.83 -13.27
N GLY A 326 8.52 -8.41 -13.85
CA GLY A 326 8.32 -8.58 -15.29
C GLY A 326 7.68 -7.38 -15.99
N SER A 327 7.44 -6.31 -15.28
CA SER A 327 6.79 -5.11 -15.78
C SER A 327 7.78 -3.95 -15.99
N TYR A 328 7.47 -3.09 -16.96
CA TYR A 328 8.16 -1.81 -17.09
C TYR A 328 7.73 -0.85 -15.95
N PRO A 329 8.61 0.06 -15.51
CA PRO A 329 8.21 1.10 -14.57
C PRO A 329 7.02 1.90 -15.10
N THR A 330 6.09 2.21 -14.21
CA THR A 330 4.90 3.04 -14.46
C THR A 330 4.68 3.96 -13.27
N PRO A 331 3.92 5.06 -13.41
CA PRO A 331 3.70 5.95 -12.29
C PRO A 331 3.06 5.22 -11.09
N GLY A 332 3.74 5.24 -9.95
CA GLY A 332 3.30 4.70 -8.67
C GLY A 332 3.56 5.67 -7.52
N LEU A 333 2.72 5.67 -6.50
CA LEU A 333 2.95 6.40 -5.26
C LEU A 333 3.60 5.51 -4.21
N TYR A 334 4.45 6.12 -3.40
CA TYR A 334 5.12 5.47 -2.29
C TYR A 334 4.91 6.30 -1.02
N ASN A 335 4.41 5.66 0.04
CA ASN A 335 4.10 6.32 1.32
C ASN A 335 3.23 7.58 1.15
N MET A 336 2.01 7.37 0.68
CA MET A 336 1.00 8.44 0.62
C MET A 336 0.55 8.80 2.03
N LEU A 337 0.57 10.08 2.35
CA LEU A 337 0.20 10.61 3.66
C LEU A 337 -0.94 11.62 3.51
N VAL A 338 -2.04 11.32 4.16
CA VAL A 338 -3.14 12.26 4.39
C VAL A 338 -2.89 12.98 5.71
N GLN A 339 -2.73 14.30 5.67
CA GLN A 339 -2.45 15.08 6.87
C GLN A 339 -3.59 14.93 7.88
N PRO A 340 -3.32 14.46 9.12
CA PRO A 340 -4.34 14.35 10.15
C PRO A 340 -4.96 15.69 10.51
N GLY A 341 -6.23 15.64 10.91
CA GLY A 341 -6.95 16.75 11.51
C GLY A 341 -6.81 16.78 13.02
N ILE A 342 -7.92 16.82 13.74
CA ILE A 342 -7.93 16.98 15.20
C ILE A 342 -8.91 15.96 15.82
N GLY A 343 -8.55 15.46 17.00
CA GLY A 343 -9.38 14.56 17.80
C GLY A 343 -9.14 13.09 17.50
N THR A 344 -9.61 12.26 18.41
CA THR A 344 -9.56 10.81 18.33
C THR A 344 -10.76 10.26 17.56
N LEU A 345 -10.77 8.97 17.24
CA LEU A 345 -11.94 8.28 16.70
C LEU A 345 -13.19 8.51 17.58
N SER A 346 -13.03 8.49 18.93
CA SER A 346 -14.11 8.76 19.87
C SER A 346 -14.64 10.20 19.75
N ASP A 347 -13.76 11.18 19.56
CA ASP A 347 -14.17 12.59 19.38
C ASP A 347 -14.93 12.78 18.06
N LEU A 348 -14.61 12.03 17.02
CA LEU A 348 -15.37 12.03 15.77
C LEU A 348 -16.75 11.40 15.97
N MET A 349 -16.83 10.26 16.67
CA MET A 349 -18.12 9.62 16.98
C MET A 349 -19.05 10.55 17.76
N GLN A 350 -18.52 11.35 18.69
CA GLN A 350 -19.32 12.32 19.46
C GLN A 350 -19.97 13.41 18.58
N GLN A 351 -19.50 13.62 17.37
CA GLN A 351 -20.10 14.56 16.42
C GLN A 351 -21.31 13.97 15.65
N LEU A 352 -21.57 12.66 15.79
CA LEU A 352 -22.66 11.97 15.12
C LEU A 352 -23.90 11.93 16.02
N ASP A 353 -25.01 12.55 15.58
CA ASP A 353 -26.31 12.41 16.24
C ASP A 353 -26.96 11.06 15.92
N ASP A 354 -27.02 10.67 14.65
CA ASP A 354 -27.31 9.32 14.15
C ASP A 354 -26.47 9.08 12.89
N GLY A 355 -25.59 8.10 12.92
CA GLY A 355 -24.65 7.85 11.85
C GLY A 355 -24.11 6.42 11.82
N LEU A 356 -23.41 6.12 10.77
CA LEU A 356 -22.77 4.82 10.53
C LEU A 356 -21.25 4.97 10.68
N VAL A 357 -20.62 4.07 11.43
CA VAL A 357 -19.17 3.83 11.40
C VAL A 357 -18.92 2.63 10.50
N VAL A 358 -18.05 2.79 9.49
CA VAL A 358 -17.52 1.72 8.65
C VAL A 358 -16.10 1.43 9.12
N ASP A 359 -15.87 0.20 9.59
CA ASP A 359 -14.56 -0.24 10.10
C ASP A 359 -13.91 -1.31 9.21
N GLN A 360 -14.68 -2.30 8.76
CA GLN A 360 -14.23 -3.31 7.82
C GLN A 360 -15.23 -3.47 6.67
N MET A 361 -14.71 -3.76 5.48
CA MET A 361 -15.50 -3.90 4.27
C MET A 361 -15.29 -5.28 3.66
N LEU A 362 -16.34 -5.87 3.14
CA LEU A 362 -16.29 -7.13 2.41
C LEU A 362 -16.41 -6.85 0.90
N GLY A 363 -15.26 -6.86 0.24
CA GLY A 363 -15.20 -6.58 -1.20
C GLY A 363 -15.68 -5.18 -1.56
N GLY A 364 -15.65 -4.90 -2.85
CA GLY A 364 -16.01 -3.59 -3.37
C GLY A 364 -14.86 -2.58 -3.24
N GLY A 365 -14.99 -1.51 -3.97
CA GLY A 365 -14.05 -0.40 -4.02
C GLY A 365 -14.52 0.55 -5.10
N ALA A 366 -14.02 1.77 -5.10
CA ALA A 366 -14.32 2.69 -6.16
C ALA A 366 -13.32 2.53 -7.31
N GLY A 367 -13.81 2.43 -8.54
CA GLY A 367 -12.97 2.63 -9.71
C GLY A 367 -12.57 4.10 -9.85
N ILE A 368 -11.84 4.44 -10.93
CA ILE A 368 -11.38 5.81 -11.19
C ILE A 368 -12.54 6.81 -11.36
N SER A 369 -13.75 6.37 -11.69
CA SER A 369 -14.96 7.21 -11.70
C SER A 369 -15.33 7.72 -10.31
N GLY A 370 -14.88 7.05 -9.27
CA GLY A 370 -15.19 7.32 -7.87
C GLY A 370 -16.48 6.68 -7.37
N ASP A 371 -17.29 6.10 -8.25
CA ASP A 371 -18.53 5.44 -7.84
C ASP A 371 -18.24 4.14 -7.11
N PHE A 372 -18.91 3.91 -5.99
CA PHE A 372 -18.76 2.71 -5.19
C PHE A 372 -20.06 2.23 -4.56
N SER A 373 -20.09 0.94 -4.28
CA SER A 373 -21.08 0.29 -3.45
C SER A 373 -20.37 -0.82 -2.68
N ILE A 374 -20.25 -0.68 -1.38
CA ILE A 374 -19.51 -1.58 -0.49
C ILE A 374 -20.45 -2.29 0.47
N ASN A 375 -20.15 -3.55 0.78
CA ASN A 375 -20.75 -4.26 1.88
C ASN A 375 -19.94 -3.95 3.16
N VAL A 376 -20.64 -3.55 4.22
CA VAL A 376 -20.02 -3.35 5.54
C VAL A 376 -19.90 -4.71 6.21
N ASP A 377 -18.69 -5.18 6.40
CA ASP A 377 -18.39 -6.42 7.13
C ASP A 377 -18.42 -6.18 8.64
N LEU A 378 -17.73 -5.13 9.07
CA LEU A 378 -17.80 -4.64 10.43
C LEU A 378 -18.12 -3.14 10.43
N GLY A 379 -19.24 -2.80 11.05
CA GLY A 379 -19.67 -1.42 11.22
C GLY A 379 -20.59 -1.27 12.39
N TYR A 380 -20.73 -0.02 12.85
CA TYR A 380 -21.47 0.29 14.05
C TYR A 380 -22.42 1.46 13.80
N ARG A 381 -23.58 1.41 14.43
CA ARG A 381 -24.45 2.59 14.53
C ARG A 381 -24.03 3.44 15.72
N VAL A 382 -23.92 4.72 15.49
CA VAL A 382 -23.68 5.72 16.54
C VAL A 382 -24.94 6.55 16.69
N GLN A 383 -25.44 6.68 17.92
CA GLN A 383 -26.55 7.57 18.27
C GLN A 383 -26.15 8.49 19.42
N ARG A 384 -26.36 9.78 19.26
CA ARG A 384 -25.99 10.84 20.24
C ARG A 384 -24.52 10.69 20.69
N GLY A 385 -23.63 10.43 19.76
CA GLY A 385 -22.20 10.29 20.04
C GLY A 385 -21.76 8.97 20.67
N GLN A 386 -22.68 8.00 20.84
CA GLN A 386 -22.39 6.70 21.47
C GLN A 386 -22.61 5.55 20.49
N VAL A 387 -21.70 4.59 20.47
CA VAL A 387 -21.90 3.34 19.75
C VAL A 387 -23.03 2.57 20.43
N VAL A 388 -24.08 2.23 19.67
CA VAL A 388 -25.26 1.51 20.19
C VAL A 388 -25.29 0.06 19.76
N GLY A 389 -24.47 -0.36 18.80
CA GLY A 389 -24.28 -1.75 18.41
C GLY A 389 -23.75 -1.93 16.99
N ARG A 390 -23.48 -3.20 16.64
CA ARG A 390 -23.04 -3.64 15.31
C ARG A 390 -24.20 -3.64 14.33
N VAL A 391 -23.96 -3.18 13.11
CA VAL A 391 -24.89 -3.31 11.99
C VAL A 391 -24.52 -4.51 11.12
N LYS A 392 -25.53 -5.19 10.58
CA LYS A 392 -25.37 -6.33 9.67
C LYS A 392 -26.09 -6.07 8.35
N ASP A 393 -25.77 -6.85 7.32
CA ASP A 393 -26.43 -6.78 6.00
C ASP A 393 -26.57 -5.33 5.50
N THR A 394 -25.51 -4.52 5.70
CA THR A 394 -25.49 -3.09 5.46
C THR A 394 -24.60 -2.77 4.25
N MET A 395 -25.11 -1.92 3.38
CA MET A 395 -24.36 -1.41 2.21
C MET A 395 -24.25 0.11 2.29
N VAL A 396 -23.10 0.61 1.85
CA VAL A 396 -22.83 2.05 1.66
C VAL A 396 -22.51 2.32 0.21
N ALA A 397 -23.21 3.26 -0.40
CA ALA A 397 -23.00 3.63 -1.79
C ALA A 397 -22.85 5.15 -1.96
N GLY A 398 -22.04 5.53 -2.94
CA GLY A 398 -21.81 6.93 -3.26
C GLY A 398 -20.70 7.14 -4.26
N ASN A 399 -20.11 8.33 -4.22
CA ASN A 399 -18.98 8.71 -5.05
C ASN A 399 -17.90 9.33 -4.18
N VAL A 400 -16.67 8.82 -4.27
CA VAL A 400 -15.51 9.25 -3.45
C VAL A 400 -15.24 10.73 -3.58
N TYR A 401 -15.21 11.26 -4.80
CA TYR A 401 -14.90 12.67 -5.05
C TYR A 401 -15.96 13.61 -4.49
N ALA A 402 -17.22 13.20 -4.56
CA ALA A 402 -18.33 13.93 -3.97
C ALA A 402 -18.27 13.88 -2.44
N ALA A 403 -18.02 12.71 -1.86
CA ALA A 403 -17.89 12.53 -0.41
C ALA A 403 -16.73 13.35 0.17
N LEU A 404 -15.55 13.32 -0.46
CA LEU A 404 -14.39 14.10 0.00
C LEU A 404 -14.58 15.63 -0.12
N LYS A 405 -15.52 16.10 -0.96
CA LYS A 405 -15.94 17.51 -0.97
C LYS A 405 -16.92 17.84 0.17
N GLN A 406 -17.65 16.83 0.65
CA GLN A 406 -18.62 16.92 1.74
C GLN A 406 -18.04 16.39 3.06
N LEU A 407 -16.73 16.59 3.25
CA LEU A 407 -16.04 16.26 4.51
C LEU A 407 -16.61 17.10 5.64
N VAL A 408 -17.03 16.45 6.73
CA VAL A 408 -17.50 17.06 7.96
C VAL A 408 -16.36 17.23 8.96
N ALA A 409 -15.59 16.16 9.17
CA ALA A 409 -14.48 16.15 10.11
C ALA A 409 -13.37 15.22 9.64
N LEU A 410 -12.14 15.54 10.04
CA LEU A 410 -10.94 14.74 9.83
C LEU A 410 -10.28 14.51 11.18
N GLY A 411 -10.01 13.25 11.54
CA GLY A 411 -9.42 12.85 12.81
C GLY A 411 -7.94 13.15 12.94
N GLY A 412 -7.45 13.13 14.18
CA GLY A 412 -6.03 13.16 14.49
C GLY A 412 -5.41 11.77 14.70
N ASP A 413 -6.21 10.73 14.51
CA ASP A 413 -5.96 9.31 14.77
C ASP A 413 -5.37 8.58 13.56
N GLY A 414 -4.43 9.21 12.84
CA GLY A 414 -3.84 8.61 11.62
C GLY A 414 -3.10 7.31 11.89
N GLU A 415 -3.27 6.34 10.98
CA GLU A 415 -2.64 5.03 10.99
C GLU A 415 -2.06 4.70 9.62
N TRP A 416 -1.02 3.87 9.58
CA TRP A 416 -0.52 3.29 8.35
C TRP A 416 -1.32 2.05 7.97
N ASN A 417 -1.90 2.08 6.76
CA ASN A 417 -2.48 0.93 6.07
C ASN A 417 -1.56 0.60 4.89
N GLY A 418 -0.63 -0.32 5.06
CA GLY A 418 0.43 -0.51 4.09
C GLY A 418 1.20 0.78 3.84
N SER A 419 1.24 1.27 2.61
CA SER A 419 1.91 2.51 2.21
C SER A 419 1.01 3.76 2.25
N CYS A 420 -0.17 3.69 2.84
CA CYS A 420 -1.09 4.83 3.00
C CYS A 420 -1.28 5.18 4.47
N PHE A 421 -0.88 6.39 4.85
CA PHE A 421 -1.19 6.96 6.16
C PHE A 421 -2.46 7.79 6.09
N THR A 422 -3.47 7.40 6.81
CA THR A 422 -4.78 8.08 6.80
C THR A 422 -5.40 8.15 8.18
N PRO A 423 -6.03 9.28 8.54
CA PRO A 423 -6.88 9.38 9.71
C PRO A 423 -8.31 8.91 9.41
N SER A 424 -9.10 8.69 10.47
CA SER A 424 -10.54 8.54 10.36
C SER A 424 -11.19 9.83 9.86
N LEU A 425 -12.31 9.71 9.14
CA LEU A 425 -13.01 10.87 8.62
C LEU A 425 -14.54 10.69 8.58
N ILE A 426 -15.26 11.80 8.76
CA ILE A 426 -16.72 11.85 8.60
C ILE A 426 -17.04 12.54 7.29
N VAL A 427 -17.87 11.91 6.47
CA VAL A 427 -18.41 12.48 5.23
C VAL A 427 -19.93 12.40 5.19
N GLU A 428 -20.54 13.30 4.44
CA GLU A 428 -21.96 13.31 4.11
C GLU A 428 -22.23 12.90 2.65
N GLY A 429 -23.50 12.78 2.32
CA GLY A 429 -23.95 12.53 0.94
C GLY A 429 -23.95 11.08 0.50
N LEU A 430 -23.51 10.15 1.34
CA LEU A 430 -23.55 8.71 1.06
C LEU A 430 -24.94 8.13 1.37
N SER A 431 -25.29 7.06 0.65
CA SER A 431 -26.54 6.33 0.85
C SER A 431 -26.26 5.03 1.61
N VAL A 432 -26.95 4.84 2.72
CA VAL A 432 -26.88 3.61 3.52
C VAL A 432 -28.16 2.84 3.34
N THR A 433 -28.02 1.55 3.03
CA THR A 433 -29.13 0.58 2.89
C THR A 433 -28.81 -0.67 3.70
N GLY A 434 -29.86 -1.38 4.13
CA GLY A 434 -29.69 -2.61 4.90
C GLY A 434 -31.03 -3.21 5.27
N LYS A 435 -31.01 -4.39 5.89
CA LYS A 435 -32.22 -5.02 6.41
C LYS A 435 -32.58 -4.42 7.76
N SER A 436 -33.84 -4.07 7.96
CA SER A 436 -34.40 -3.84 9.28
C SER A 436 -34.47 -5.18 10.00
N SER A 437 -33.87 -5.29 11.16
CA SER A 437 -33.94 -6.47 12.05
C SER A 437 -35.34 -6.64 12.62
#